data_483f0ab3e0c1aebe8f225348d1aa9c78
#
_entry.id   483f0ab3e0c1aebe8f225348d1aa9c78
#
_cell.length_a   1.000
_cell.length_b   1.000
_cell.length_c   1.000
_cell.angle_alpha   90.00
_cell.angle_beta   90.00
_cell.angle_gamma   90.00
#
_symmetry.space_group_name_H-M   'P 1'
#
loop_
_entity.id
_entity.type
_entity.pdbx_description
1 polymer ?
#
loop_
_entity_poly.entity_id
_entity_poly.type
_entity_poly.pdbx_seq_one_letter_code
_entity_poly.pdbx_strand_id
1 'polypeptide(L)'
;MASGLIILSLSLLLSCEKAADQPKTSELEPQVESNATPQTSQILPPVFTPSPAAPPPAPPPQLDEVRSAMARVFAKAAEPETGSAPAFVVGDFNGDGSQDLAVITRVSAASLAEINNELANWILEDPRKVPLPSASTNPMPAKPVRAENKDALLAIIHGAGAKGWRSAEAKQTFLLKNGAGSNMTVLAVKDLAARKGPAKLPLLRGDTISETLDGKPGILFWTGAKYAWRPSSE
;
A
#
# COMPACT_ATOMS: atom_id res chain seq x y z
N MET A 1 -3.89 55.24 -18.79
CA MET A 1 -3.52 54.83 -20.14
C MET A 1 -3.68 53.34 -20.20
N ALA A 2 -4.80 52.87 -20.66
CA ALA A 2 -5.14 52.12 -21.85
C ALA A 2 -4.46 50.75 -21.87
N SER A 3 -5.19 49.69 -21.49
CA SER A 3 -6.05 48.79 -22.34
C SER A 3 -5.22 47.80 -23.16
N GLY A 4 -5.56 46.53 -23.01
CA GLY A 4 -5.11 45.44 -23.88
C GLY A 4 -5.68 44.08 -23.42
N LEU A 5 -6.99 43.90 -23.58
CA LEU A 5 -7.71 42.61 -23.43
C LEU A 5 -7.61 41.86 -24.76
N ILE A 6 -6.98 40.69 -24.80
CA ILE A 6 -7.07 39.77 -25.92
C ILE A 6 -7.75 38.50 -25.50
N ILE A 7 -8.99 38.35 -25.95
CA ILE A 7 -9.80 37.13 -25.86
C ILE A 7 -9.53 36.31 -27.10
N LEU A 8 -8.99 35.10 -26.97
CA LEU A 8 -8.85 34.16 -28.07
C LEU A 8 -9.83 32.99 -27.84
N SER A 9 -10.93 33.03 -28.58
CA SER A 9 -11.96 31.98 -28.64
C SER A 9 -11.45 30.88 -29.57
N LEU A 10 -11.37 29.63 -29.10
CA LEU A 10 -11.12 28.48 -29.98
C LEU A 10 -12.35 27.55 -29.92
N SER A 11 -13.05 27.54 -31.07
CA SER A 11 -14.25 26.74 -31.32
C SER A 11 -13.89 25.28 -31.57
N LEU A 12 -14.49 24.35 -30.78
CA LEU A 12 -14.46 22.91 -31.02
C LEU A 12 -15.55 22.56 -32.04
N LEU A 13 -15.16 21.97 -33.16
CA LEU A 13 -16.04 21.30 -34.11
C LEU A 13 -16.26 19.85 -33.68
N LEU A 14 -17.51 19.50 -33.33
CA LEU A 14 -17.99 18.13 -33.21
C LEU A 14 -18.14 17.55 -34.61
N SER A 15 -17.48 16.41 -34.89
CA SER A 15 -17.77 15.58 -36.07
C SER A 15 -18.44 14.29 -35.56
N CYS A 16 -19.71 14.16 -35.87
CA CYS A 16 -20.49 12.93 -35.75
C CYS A 16 -20.32 12.13 -37.04
N GLU A 17 -19.79 10.92 -36.95
CA GLU A 17 -19.74 10.00 -38.08
C GLU A 17 -20.69 8.82 -37.84
N LYS A 18 -21.55 8.63 -38.82
CA LYS A 18 -22.76 7.82 -38.85
C LYS A 18 -22.41 6.39 -39.29
N ALA A 19 -22.90 5.41 -38.55
CA ALA A 19 -22.81 3.99 -38.87
C ALA A 19 -23.48 3.67 -40.20
N ALA A 20 -22.79 2.95 -41.07
CA ALA A 20 -23.32 2.41 -42.30
C ALA A 20 -23.62 0.91 -42.18
N ASP A 21 -24.78 0.60 -42.69
CA ASP A 21 -25.49 -0.68 -42.84
C ASP A 21 -24.67 -1.76 -43.53
N GLN A 22 -24.78 -2.99 -43.05
CA GLN A 22 -24.27 -4.19 -43.71
C GLN A 22 -25.39 -4.89 -44.47
N PRO A 23 -25.20 -5.27 -45.74
CA PRO A 23 -26.13 -6.18 -46.41
C PRO A 23 -25.78 -7.67 -46.14
N LYS A 24 -26.83 -8.42 -45.73
CA LYS A 24 -26.84 -9.89 -45.71
C LYS A 24 -26.73 -10.43 -47.12
N THR A 25 -25.74 -11.25 -47.41
CA THR A 25 -25.73 -12.14 -48.54
C THR A 25 -25.69 -13.57 -48.04
N SER A 26 -26.80 -14.25 -48.29
CA SER A 26 -26.98 -15.70 -48.09
C SER A 26 -26.47 -16.40 -49.34
N GLU A 27 -25.45 -17.21 -49.19
CA GLU A 27 -25.03 -18.13 -50.26
C GLU A 27 -24.92 -19.54 -49.71
N LEU A 28 -25.75 -20.41 -50.31
CA LEU A 28 -25.75 -21.85 -50.05
C LEU A 28 -24.56 -22.46 -50.78
N GLU A 29 -23.72 -23.16 -50.08
CA GLU A 29 -22.76 -24.09 -50.67
C GLU A 29 -23.00 -25.52 -50.22
N PRO A 30 -22.69 -26.51 -51.08
CA PRO A 30 -23.12 -27.88 -50.89
C PRO A 30 -22.29 -28.65 -49.87
N GLN A 31 -22.97 -29.50 -49.14
CA GLN A 31 -22.38 -30.46 -48.21
C GLN A 31 -21.46 -31.46 -48.97
N VAL A 32 -20.18 -31.43 -48.62
CA VAL A 32 -19.26 -32.54 -48.92
C VAL A 32 -19.24 -33.44 -47.69
N GLU A 33 -19.82 -34.61 -47.84
CA GLU A 33 -19.68 -35.70 -46.87
C GLU A 33 -18.21 -36.12 -46.79
N SER A 34 -17.53 -35.68 -45.71
CA SER A 34 -16.22 -36.19 -45.36
C SER A 34 -16.37 -37.31 -44.34
N ASN A 35 -16.13 -38.53 -44.81
CA ASN A 35 -15.95 -39.71 -43.96
C ASN A 35 -14.72 -39.52 -43.07
N ALA A 36 -14.89 -38.92 -41.91
CA ALA A 36 -13.85 -38.82 -40.88
C ALA A 36 -13.91 -40.07 -39.99
N THR A 37 -12.93 -40.93 -40.14
CA THR A 37 -12.61 -41.99 -39.20
C THR A 37 -12.47 -41.39 -37.78
N PRO A 38 -13.08 -41.99 -36.74
CA PRO A 38 -12.94 -41.47 -35.40
C PRO A 38 -11.48 -41.62 -34.92
N GLN A 39 -10.75 -40.50 -34.91
CA GLN A 39 -9.47 -40.44 -34.19
C GLN A 39 -9.76 -40.48 -32.69
N THR A 40 -9.44 -41.60 -32.08
CA THR A 40 -9.40 -41.70 -30.60
C THR A 40 -8.33 -40.75 -30.09
N SER A 41 -8.74 -39.57 -29.65
CA SER A 41 -7.88 -38.63 -28.93
C SER A 41 -7.44 -39.30 -27.63
N GLN A 42 -6.19 -39.76 -27.60
CA GLN A 42 -5.56 -40.16 -26.34
C GLN A 42 -5.42 -38.94 -25.48
N ILE A 43 -6.26 -38.83 -24.46
CA ILE A 43 -6.13 -37.82 -23.39
C ILE A 43 -4.89 -38.22 -22.60
N LEU A 44 -3.77 -37.55 -22.87
CA LEU A 44 -2.57 -37.65 -22.04
C LEU A 44 -2.91 -37.15 -20.65
N PRO A 45 -2.53 -37.84 -19.58
CA PRO A 45 -2.75 -37.36 -18.22
C PRO A 45 -2.03 -36.02 -18.05
N PRO A 46 -2.61 -35.09 -17.25
CA PRO A 46 -1.99 -33.78 -17.02
C PRO A 46 -0.60 -34.00 -16.42
N VAL A 47 0.40 -33.47 -17.09
CA VAL A 47 1.77 -33.40 -16.54
C VAL A 47 1.73 -32.39 -15.38
N PHE A 48 1.77 -32.88 -14.14
CA PHE A 48 1.94 -32.07 -12.97
C PHE A 48 3.36 -31.52 -12.99
N THR A 49 3.53 -30.30 -13.48
CA THR A 49 4.74 -29.51 -13.20
C THR A 49 4.77 -29.20 -11.71
N PRO A 50 5.81 -29.62 -10.97
CA PRO A 50 5.92 -29.26 -9.56
C PRO A 50 5.85 -27.73 -9.43
N SER A 51 5.00 -27.25 -8.53
CA SER A 51 4.95 -25.82 -8.20
C SER A 51 6.35 -25.37 -7.79
N PRO A 52 6.83 -24.19 -8.25
CA PRO A 52 8.11 -23.68 -7.82
C PRO A 52 8.17 -23.67 -6.30
N ALA A 53 9.28 -24.16 -5.74
CA ALA A 53 9.49 -24.11 -4.29
C ALA A 53 9.38 -22.65 -3.82
N ALA A 54 8.70 -22.44 -2.69
CA ALA A 54 8.62 -21.11 -2.09
C ALA A 54 10.04 -20.55 -1.87
N PRO A 55 10.29 -19.28 -2.17
CA PRO A 55 11.59 -18.67 -1.93
C PRO A 55 11.97 -18.82 -0.45
N PRO A 56 13.26 -19.00 -0.14
CA PRO A 56 13.70 -19.09 1.24
C PRO A 56 13.33 -17.81 2.01
N PRO A 57 13.01 -17.92 3.32
CA PRO A 57 12.68 -16.76 4.12
C PRO A 57 13.82 -15.75 4.09
N ALA A 58 13.46 -14.45 4.01
CA ALA A 58 14.45 -13.39 4.02
C ALA A 58 15.24 -13.40 5.34
N PRO A 59 16.55 -13.09 5.31
CA PRO A 59 17.35 -13.04 6.51
C PRO A 59 16.82 -11.99 7.50
N PRO A 60 17.04 -12.17 8.81
CA PRO A 60 16.65 -11.17 9.81
C PRO A 60 17.25 -9.80 9.48
N PRO A 61 16.49 -8.70 9.66
CA PRO A 61 16.98 -7.37 9.35
C PRO A 61 18.12 -6.96 10.27
N GLN A 62 19.14 -6.33 9.69
CA GLN A 62 20.26 -5.75 10.42
C GLN A 62 20.09 -4.23 10.51
N LEU A 63 20.50 -3.61 11.62
CA LEU A 63 20.32 -2.18 11.84
C LEU A 63 20.96 -1.33 10.73
N ASP A 64 22.11 -1.74 10.20
CA ASP A 64 22.77 -1.00 9.13
C ASP A 64 22.02 -1.11 7.79
N GLU A 65 21.35 -2.23 7.52
CA GLU A 65 20.45 -2.36 6.37
C GLU A 65 19.23 -1.42 6.53
N VAL A 66 18.65 -1.35 7.74
CA VAL A 66 17.55 -0.45 8.06
C VAL A 66 17.98 1.00 7.86
N ARG A 67 19.13 1.42 8.38
CA ARG A 67 19.67 2.77 8.15
C ARG A 67 19.88 3.08 6.68
N SER A 68 20.40 2.13 5.92
CA SER A 68 20.62 2.27 4.48
C SER A 68 19.29 2.43 3.73
N ALA A 69 18.27 1.66 4.09
CA ALA A 69 16.93 1.77 3.50
C ALA A 69 16.28 3.12 3.83
N MET A 70 16.34 3.56 5.09
CA MET A 70 15.84 4.85 5.53
C MET A 70 16.55 6.00 4.79
N ALA A 71 17.87 5.98 4.70
CA ALA A 71 18.64 7.00 3.99
C ALA A 71 18.31 7.05 2.49
N ARG A 72 18.07 5.90 1.86
CA ARG A 72 17.66 5.82 0.44
C ARG A 72 16.33 6.51 0.19
N VAL A 73 15.37 6.35 1.10
CA VAL A 73 13.98 6.79 0.92
C VAL A 73 13.74 8.18 1.47
N PHE A 74 14.20 8.43 2.69
CA PHE A 74 13.92 9.65 3.43
C PHE A 74 15.11 10.60 3.49
N ALA A 75 16.24 10.23 2.90
CA ALA A 75 17.50 10.98 2.97
C ALA A 75 17.87 11.33 4.42
N LYS A 76 17.96 12.61 4.76
CA LYS A 76 18.22 13.08 6.13
C LYS A 76 16.95 13.50 6.88
N ALA A 77 15.78 13.39 6.24
CA ALA A 77 14.54 13.80 6.86
C ALA A 77 14.13 12.87 8.02
N ALA A 78 14.39 11.57 7.90
CA ALA A 78 14.05 10.59 8.93
C ALA A 78 15.17 9.57 9.10
N GLU A 79 15.65 9.44 10.33
CA GLU A 79 16.65 8.46 10.73
C GLU A 79 16.09 7.55 11.84
N PRO A 80 16.51 6.27 11.93
CA PRO A 80 16.08 5.39 13.01
C PRO A 80 16.40 5.98 14.38
N GLU A 81 15.41 5.98 15.29
CA GLU A 81 15.66 6.40 16.67
C GLU A 81 16.56 5.36 17.37
N THR A 82 17.64 5.85 17.97
CA THR A 82 18.54 5.02 18.78
C THR A 82 18.04 5.02 20.22
N GLY A 83 17.74 3.83 20.76
CA GLY A 83 17.31 3.68 22.15
C GLY A 83 15.88 3.18 22.33
N SER A 84 15.07 3.12 21.28
CA SER A 84 13.77 2.43 21.32
C SER A 84 13.96 0.93 21.09
N ALA A 85 13.26 0.10 21.86
CA ALA A 85 13.26 -1.35 21.68
C ALA A 85 11.81 -1.85 21.55
N PRO A 86 11.44 -2.43 20.39
CA PRO A 86 12.21 -2.51 19.15
C PRO A 86 12.20 -1.16 18.39
N ALA A 87 13.34 -0.77 17.81
CA ALA A 87 13.42 0.44 16.97
C ALA A 87 12.72 0.27 15.63
N PHE A 88 12.50 -0.96 15.20
CA PHE A 88 11.84 -1.32 13.95
C PHE A 88 11.18 -2.70 14.02
N VAL A 89 10.22 -2.91 13.14
CA VAL A 89 9.56 -4.20 12.90
C VAL A 89 9.41 -4.43 11.40
N VAL A 90 9.29 -5.70 10.99
CA VAL A 90 9.09 -6.09 9.59
C VAL A 90 7.90 -7.03 9.48
N GLY A 91 7.12 -6.90 8.41
CA GLY A 91 5.94 -7.72 8.11
C GLY A 91 5.47 -7.43 6.69
N ASP A 92 4.41 -8.05 6.25
CA ASP A 92 3.71 -7.72 5.00
C ASP A 92 2.47 -6.87 5.36
N PHE A 93 2.69 -5.57 5.62
CA PHE A 93 1.63 -4.70 6.17
C PHE A 93 0.56 -4.36 5.15
N ASN A 94 0.89 -4.32 3.85
CA ASN A 94 -0.05 -4.00 2.78
C ASN A 94 -0.71 -5.24 2.15
N GLY A 95 -0.20 -6.46 2.43
CA GLY A 95 -0.73 -7.73 1.96
C GLY A 95 -0.40 -8.04 0.50
N ASP A 96 0.71 -7.52 -0.03
CA ASP A 96 1.16 -7.74 -1.40
C ASP A 96 2.16 -8.91 -1.54
N GLY A 97 2.53 -9.54 -0.43
CA GLY A 97 3.49 -10.65 -0.37
C GLY A 97 4.94 -10.20 -0.31
N SER A 98 5.22 -8.90 -0.26
CA SER A 98 6.56 -8.34 -0.08
C SER A 98 6.79 -7.95 1.38
N GLN A 99 8.01 -8.12 1.88
CA GLN A 99 8.32 -7.71 3.25
C GLN A 99 8.45 -6.18 3.34
N ASP A 100 7.65 -5.57 4.21
CA ASP A 100 7.68 -4.15 4.55
C ASP A 100 8.54 -3.89 5.78
N LEU A 101 8.87 -2.61 6.02
CA LEU A 101 9.64 -2.15 7.15
C LEU A 101 8.91 -0.99 7.83
N ALA A 102 8.79 -1.04 9.17
CA ALA A 102 8.32 0.07 9.98
C ALA A 102 9.40 0.44 11.01
N VAL A 103 9.73 1.74 11.11
CA VAL A 103 10.86 2.26 11.91
C VAL A 103 10.41 3.46 12.73
N ILE A 104 10.70 3.46 14.02
CA ILE A 104 10.49 4.67 14.84
C ILE A 104 11.58 5.69 14.48
N THR A 105 11.14 6.91 14.19
CA THR A 105 12.00 8.06 13.92
C THR A 105 11.51 9.29 14.70
N ARG A 106 12.40 10.24 14.95
CA ARG A 106 12.07 11.46 15.69
C ARG A 106 12.36 12.69 14.84
N VAL A 107 11.40 13.61 14.84
CA VAL A 107 11.53 14.88 14.11
C VAL A 107 12.53 15.80 14.81
N SER A 108 13.49 16.29 14.05
CA SER A 108 14.40 17.37 14.49
C SER A 108 14.00 18.70 13.88
N ALA A 109 14.44 19.79 14.50
CA ALA A 109 14.22 21.12 13.93
C ALA A 109 14.83 21.26 12.52
N ALA A 110 15.94 20.57 12.24
CA ALA A 110 16.62 20.60 10.95
C ALA A 110 15.85 19.86 9.85
N SER A 111 15.15 18.77 10.19
CA SER A 111 14.39 17.95 9.22
C SER A 111 12.93 18.38 9.06
N LEU A 112 12.43 19.28 9.92
CA LEU A 112 11.01 19.63 10.00
C LEU A 112 10.45 20.19 8.68
N ALA A 113 11.20 21.04 7.99
CA ALA A 113 10.75 21.61 6.72
C ALA A 113 10.65 20.56 5.62
N GLU A 114 11.59 19.61 5.57
CA GLU A 114 11.63 18.53 4.60
C GLU A 114 10.51 17.52 4.86
N ILE A 115 10.29 17.13 6.13
CA ILE A 115 9.20 16.22 6.52
C ILE A 115 7.83 16.78 6.13
N ASN A 116 7.61 18.08 6.29
CA ASN A 116 6.36 18.76 5.96
C ASN A 116 6.25 19.21 4.49
N ASN A 117 7.20 18.84 3.64
CA ASN A 117 7.17 19.17 2.22
C ASN A 117 6.12 18.32 1.49
N GLU A 118 5.10 18.95 0.94
CA GLU A 118 4.01 18.29 0.20
C GLU A 118 4.47 17.67 -1.13
N LEU A 119 5.68 17.99 -1.60
CA LEU A 119 6.30 17.41 -2.80
C LEU A 119 7.27 16.27 -2.47
N ALA A 120 7.39 15.88 -1.20
CA ALA A 120 8.25 14.78 -0.80
C ALA A 120 7.73 13.42 -1.30
N ASN A 121 8.62 12.43 -1.31
CA ASN A 121 8.30 11.07 -1.79
C ASN A 121 7.58 10.21 -0.73
N TRP A 122 7.04 10.81 0.32
CA TRP A 122 6.30 10.12 1.37
C TRP A 122 4.96 10.79 1.64
N ILE A 123 4.06 10.01 2.22
CA ILE A 123 2.76 10.49 2.66
C ILE A 123 2.83 10.71 4.17
N LEU A 124 2.63 11.96 4.62
CA LEU A 124 2.54 12.30 6.03
C LEU A 124 1.07 12.23 6.47
N GLU A 125 0.74 11.32 7.38
CA GLU A 125 -0.63 11.13 7.86
C GLU A 125 -0.71 10.84 9.37
N ASP A 126 -1.92 10.94 9.92
CA ASP A 126 -2.22 10.61 11.32
C ASP A 126 -3.20 9.43 11.35
N PRO A 127 -2.74 8.20 11.69
CA PRO A 127 -3.57 7.00 11.65
C PRO A 127 -4.74 7.02 12.63
N ARG A 128 -4.68 7.87 13.66
CA ARG A 128 -5.77 8.04 14.65
C ARG A 128 -6.93 8.89 14.12
N LYS A 129 -6.72 9.61 13.00
CA LYS A 129 -7.73 10.46 12.35
C LYS A 129 -8.36 9.83 11.11
N VAL A 130 -7.93 8.63 10.75
CA VAL A 130 -8.48 7.92 9.59
C VAL A 130 -9.85 7.36 9.96
N PRO A 131 -10.95 7.81 9.30
CA PRO A 131 -12.27 7.27 9.54
C PRO A 131 -12.32 5.81 9.10
N LEU A 132 -12.84 4.95 9.96
CA LEU A 132 -13.10 3.56 9.61
C LEU A 132 -14.35 3.48 8.69
N PRO A 133 -14.44 2.48 7.79
CA PRO A 133 -15.49 2.41 6.76
C PRO A 133 -16.88 2.04 7.28
N SER A 134 -17.30 2.58 8.42
CA SER A 134 -18.62 2.32 9.01
C SER A 134 -19.57 3.53 9.07
N ALA A 135 -19.13 4.71 8.67
CA ALA A 135 -19.96 5.91 8.74
C ALA A 135 -20.13 6.52 7.33
N SER A 136 -21.34 6.42 6.83
CA SER A 136 -21.84 7.24 5.72
C SER A 136 -21.85 8.73 6.15
N THR A 137 -20.72 9.39 6.04
CA THR A 137 -20.63 10.82 6.21
C THR A 137 -19.85 11.37 5.02
N ASN A 138 -20.39 12.41 4.40
CA ASN A 138 -19.65 13.21 3.43
C ASN A 138 -18.30 13.58 4.04
N PRO A 139 -17.18 13.06 3.54
CA PRO A 139 -15.88 13.34 4.13
C PRO A 139 -15.58 14.83 3.92
N MET A 140 -15.63 15.59 5.00
CA MET A 140 -15.05 16.93 4.98
C MET A 140 -13.57 16.80 4.64
N PRO A 141 -13.00 17.66 3.77
CA PRO A 141 -11.58 17.62 3.45
C PRO A 141 -10.78 17.63 4.73
N ALA A 142 -10.03 16.55 4.98
CA ALA A 142 -9.17 16.46 6.16
C ALA A 142 -8.09 17.56 6.07
N LYS A 143 -7.88 18.28 7.18
CA LYS A 143 -6.78 19.25 7.24
C LYS A 143 -5.45 18.51 7.03
N PRO A 144 -4.51 19.09 6.28
CA PRO A 144 -3.18 18.50 6.11
C PRO A 144 -2.54 18.20 7.46
N VAL A 145 -1.98 17.01 7.59
CA VAL A 145 -1.20 16.64 8.77
C VAL A 145 0.15 17.33 8.68
N ARG A 146 0.63 17.86 9.80
CA ARG A 146 1.96 18.45 9.90
C ARG A 146 2.69 17.88 11.10
N ALA A 147 3.94 17.51 10.89
CA ALA A 147 4.84 17.13 11.96
C ALA A 147 5.35 18.37 12.70
N GLU A 148 5.64 18.20 13.97
CA GLU A 148 6.20 19.23 14.85
C GLU A 148 7.56 18.79 15.39
N ASN A 149 8.35 19.73 15.86
CA ASN A 149 9.66 19.42 16.43
C ASN A 149 9.50 18.47 17.64
N LYS A 150 10.33 17.42 17.68
CA LYS A 150 10.32 16.33 18.66
C LYS A 150 9.16 15.33 18.55
N ASP A 151 8.28 15.44 17.55
CA ASP A 151 7.33 14.37 17.29
C ASP A 151 8.07 13.05 17.06
N ALA A 152 7.54 11.96 17.63
CA ALA A 152 7.89 10.61 17.23
C ALA A 152 7.00 10.22 16.05
N LEU A 153 7.62 9.80 14.95
CA LEU A 153 6.91 9.31 13.76
C LEU A 153 7.23 7.83 13.58
N LEU A 154 6.26 7.10 13.03
CA LEU A 154 6.53 5.78 12.49
C LEU A 154 6.73 5.91 10.98
N ALA A 155 7.95 5.69 10.52
CA ALA A 155 8.28 5.64 9.10
C ALA A 155 7.98 4.24 8.57
N ILE A 156 7.22 4.12 7.48
CA ILE A 156 6.91 2.84 6.84
C ILE A 156 7.40 2.86 5.40
N ILE A 157 8.07 1.78 5.00
CA ILE A 157 8.49 1.52 3.63
C ILE A 157 7.80 0.24 3.18
N HIS A 158 6.88 0.35 2.20
CA HIS A 158 6.31 -0.82 1.55
C HIS A 158 7.36 -1.47 0.66
N GLY A 159 7.51 -2.77 0.80
CA GLY A 159 8.46 -3.56 0.04
C GLY A 159 8.09 -3.71 -1.43
N ALA A 160 9.02 -4.23 -2.21
CA ALA A 160 8.81 -4.53 -3.60
C ALA A 160 9.46 -5.86 -3.99
N GLY A 161 8.65 -6.82 -4.42
CA GLY A 161 9.06 -8.15 -4.86
C GLY A 161 9.81 -8.93 -3.79
N ALA A 162 10.63 -9.91 -4.20
CA ALA A 162 11.30 -10.84 -3.28
C ALA A 162 12.31 -10.18 -2.32
N LYS A 163 12.82 -8.99 -2.64
CA LYS A 163 13.74 -8.25 -1.76
C LYS A 163 13.02 -7.40 -0.72
N GLY A 164 11.69 -7.23 -0.85
CA GLY A 164 10.88 -6.44 0.06
C GLY A 164 11.41 -5.00 0.19
N TRP A 165 11.44 -4.47 1.41
CA TRP A 165 11.92 -3.13 1.75
C TRP A 165 13.40 -2.88 1.39
N ARG A 166 14.19 -3.92 1.18
CA ARG A 166 15.58 -3.83 0.71
C ARG A 166 15.70 -3.49 -0.77
N SER A 167 14.61 -3.61 -1.53
CA SER A 167 14.58 -3.29 -2.96
C SER A 167 14.73 -1.80 -3.22
N ALA A 168 15.46 -1.43 -4.26
CA ALA A 168 15.50 -0.05 -4.75
C ALA A 168 14.13 0.44 -5.28
N GLU A 169 13.25 -0.50 -5.63
CA GLU A 169 11.88 -0.21 -6.10
C GLU A 169 10.86 -0.03 -4.97
N ALA A 170 11.27 -0.21 -3.70
CA ALA A 170 10.44 0.07 -2.52
C ALA A 170 10.31 1.59 -2.34
N LYS A 171 9.35 2.20 -3.06
CA LYS A 171 9.15 3.66 -3.14
C LYS A 171 7.86 4.15 -2.48
N GLN A 172 6.94 3.25 -2.15
CA GLN A 172 5.71 3.64 -1.45
C GLN A 172 5.99 3.77 0.04
N THR A 173 5.90 5.00 0.56
CA THR A 173 6.41 5.32 1.89
C THR A 173 5.52 6.29 2.65
N PHE A 174 5.52 6.13 3.97
CA PHE A 174 4.66 6.87 4.88
C PHE A 174 5.45 7.37 6.08
N LEU A 175 5.05 8.52 6.58
CA LEU A 175 5.44 9.03 7.90
C LEU A 175 4.16 9.20 8.73
N LEU A 176 4.01 8.42 9.79
CA LEU A 176 2.80 8.40 10.60
C LEU A 176 3.00 9.21 11.88
N LYS A 177 2.41 10.41 11.94
CA LYS A 177 2.32 11.20 13.18
C LYS A 177 1.37 10.49 14.14
N ASN A 178 1.74 10.37 15.42
CA ASN A 178 0.97 9.61 16.41
C ASN A 178 0.80 8.11 16.07
N GLY A 179 1.75 7.55 15.32
CA GLY A 179 1.78 6.14 14.96
C GLY A 179 3.01 5.40 15.49
N ALA A 180 3.86 6.06 16.30
CA ALA A 180 5.02 5.46 16.93
C ALA A 180 4.70 5.16 18.41
N GLY A 181 4.33 3.93 18.69
CA GLY A 181 4.01 3.46 20.03
C GLY A 181 5.15 2.71 20.71
N SER A 182 4.89 2.27 21.94
CA SER A 182 5.76 1.34 22.66
C SER A 182 5.33 -0.11 22.46
N ASN A 183 6.26 -1.04 22.72
CA ASN A 183 6.00 -2.49 22.65
C ASN A 183 5.50 -2.96 21.28
N MET A 184 6.04 -2.38 20.20
CA MET A 184 5.68 -2.76 18.85
C MET A 184 5.98 -4.23 18.56
N THR A 185 4.99 -4.97 18.09
CA THR A 185 5.10 -6.35 17.61
C THR A 185 4.26 -6.54 16.38
N VAL A 186 4.67 -7.45 15.50
CA VAL A 186 3.88 -7.79 14.31
C VAL A 186 2.92 -8.92 14.64
N LEU A 187 1.67 -8.73 14.26
CA LEU A 187 0.63 -9.77 14.30
C LEU A 187 0.29 -10.16 12.87
N ALA A 188 0.62 -11.40 12.52
CA ALA A 188 0.32 -11.89 11.19
C ALA A 188 -1.21 -11.93 10.95
N VAL A 189 -1.64 -11.51 9.77
CA VAL A 189 -3.06 -11.48 9.41
C VAL A 189 -3.74 -12.84 9.57
N LYS A 190 -3.04 -13.93 9.26
CA LYS A 190 -3.52 -15.31 9.47
C LYS A 190 -3.81 -15.64 10.93
N ASP A 191 -3.02 -15.12 11.86
CA ASP A 191 -3.18 -15.38 13.29
C ASP A 191 -4.33 -14.53 13.88
N LEU A 192 -4.54 -13.32 13.35
CA LEU A 192 -5.68 -12.47 13.69
C LEU A 192 -7.00 -13.05 13.19
N ALA A 193 -7.02 -13.61 11.98
CA ALA A 193 -8.19 -14.28 11.41
C ALA A 193 -8.61 -15.52 12.23
N ALA A 194 -7.66 -16.18 12.89
CA ALA A 194 -7.93 -17.32 13.77
C ALA A 194 -8.47 -16.92 15.16
N ARG A 195 -8.32 -15.67 15.57
CA ARG A 195 -8.81 -15.17 16.86
C ARG A 195 -10.33 -14.96 16.80
N LYS A 196 -11.09 -15.83 17.46
CA LYS A 196 -12.52 -15.64 17.68
C LYS A 196 -12.70 -14.55 18.78
N GLY A 197 -12.84 -13.30 18.37
CA GLY A 197 -13.09 -12.19 19.28
C GLY A 197 -14.40 -11.46 18.96
N PRO A 198 -15.04 -10.79 19.94
CA PRO A 198 -16.32 -10.08 19.74
C PRO A 198 -16.18 -8.84 18.85
N ALA A 199 -14.99 -8.33 18.63
CA ALA A 199 -14.77 -7.17 17.76
C ALA A 199 -14.74 -7.61 16.30
N LYS A 200 -15.65 -7.07 15.49
CA LYS A 200 -15.54 -7.12 14.03
C LYS A 200 -14.28 -6.36 13.64
N LEU A 201 -13.17 -7.08 13.49
CA LEU A 201 -11.97 -6.49 12.90
C LEU A 201 -12.32 -6.02 11.49
N PRO A 202 -11.83 -4.85 11.06
CA PRO A 202 -11.94 -4.44 9.67
C PRO A 202 -11.30 -5.52 8.79
N LEU A 203 -11.67 -5.56 7.51
CA LEU A 203 -11.02 -6.47 6.56
C LEU A 203 -9.53 -6.10 6.48
N LEU A 204 -8.71 -6.86 7.19
CA LEU A 204 -7.26 -6.67 7.20
C LEU A 204 -6.69 -7.21 5.89
N ARG A 205 -5.86 -6.41 5.23
CA ARG A 205 -5.22 -6.78 3.97
C ARG A 205 -3.88 -7.46 4.18
N GLY A 206 -3.16 -7.07 5.24
CA GLY A 206 -1.83 -7.56 5.57
C GLY A 206 -1.63 -7.68 7.07
N ASP A 207 -0.40 -7.90 7.47
CA ASP A 207 0.01 -7.94 8.86
C ASP A 207 -0.29 -6.61 9.56
N THR A 208 -0.43 -6.66 10.88
CA THR A 208 -0.70 -5.46 11.68
C THR A 208 0.43 -5.24 12.68
N ILE A 209 0.61 -4.00 13.10
CA ILE A 209 1.51 -3.65 14.20
C ILE A 209 0.67 -3.51 15.46
N SER A 210 0.90 -4.39 16.45
CA SER A 210 0.36 -4.23 17.79
C SER A 210 1.29 -3.32 18.58
N GLU A 211 0.74 -2.29 19.21
CA GLU A 211 1.51 -1.30 19.94
C GLU A 211 0.66 -0.64 21.02
N THR A 212 1.32 0.14 21.87
CA THR A 212 0.65 0.96 22.89
C THR A 212 0.87 2.43 22.57
N LEU A 213 -0.20 3.15 22.21
CA LEU A 213 -0.20 4.61 21.98
C LEU A 213 -0.89 5.32 23.14
N ASP A 214 -0.21 6.28 23.77
CA ASP A 214 -0.72 7.05 24.91
C ASP A 214 -1.30 6.15 26.03
N GLY A 215 -0.61 5.04 26.32
CA GLY A 215 -1.04 4.07 27.33
C GLY A 215 -2.18 3.15 26.91
N LYS A 216 -2.70 3.26 25.69
CA LYS A 216 -3.77 2.40 25.16
C LYS A 216 -3.19 1.35 24.22
N PRO A 217 -3.38 0.04 24.50
CA PRO A 217 -3.01 -1.00 23.56
C PRO A 217 -3.94 -0.96 22.34
N GLY A 218 -3.39 -1.21 21.17
CA GLY A 218 -4.14 -1.17 19.91
C GLY A 218 -3.39 -1.81 18.77
N ILE A 219 -3.97 -1.72 17.59
CA ILE A 219 -3.39 -2.20 16.35
C ILE A 219 -3.34 -1.08 15.31
N LEU A 220 -2.21 -0.99 14.63
CA LEU A 220 -2.02 -0.19 13.42
C LEU A 220 -2.12 -1.12 12.22
N PHE A 221 -2.90 -0.75 11.22
CA PHE A 221 -3.15 -1.59 10.05
C PHE A 221 -3.38 -0.77 8.78
N TRP A 222 -3.11 -1.40 7.63
CA TRP A 222 -3.34 -0.83 6.31
C TRP A 222 -4.78 -1.04 5.85
N THR A 223 -5.45 0.04 5.46
CA THR A 223 -6.84 -0.01 4.95
C THR A 223 -6.94 -0.28 3.45
N GLY A 224 -5.80 -0.30 2.74
CA GLY A 224 -5.71 -0.32 1.29
C GLY A 224 -5.43 1.04 0.66
N ALA A 225 -5.50 2.12 1.45
CA ALA A 225 -5.20 3.48 1.02
C ALA A 225 -4.44 4.30 2.06
N LYS A 226 -4.67 4.03 3.35
CA LYS A 226 -4.08 4.74 4.49
C LYS A 226 -3.82 3.80 5.65
N TYR A 227 -2.95 4.19 6.56
CA TYR A 227 -2.82 3.53 7.84
C TYR A 227 -3.87 4.04 8.83
N ALA A 228 -4.51 3.11 9.54
CA ALA A 228 -5.46 3.41 10.61
C ALA A 228 -5.02 2.74 11.91
N TRP A 229 -5.26 3.40 13.04
CA TRP A 229 -5.02 2.84 14.36
C TRP A 229 -6.34 2.63 15.11
N ARG A 230 -6.46 1.49 15.78
CA ARG A 230 -7.63 1.13 16.57
C ARG A 230 -7.22 0.61 17.93
N PRO A 231 -7.81 1.12 19.05
CA PRO A 231 -7.60 0.54 20.37
C PRO A 231 -8.20 -0.86 20.46
N SER A 232 -7.57 -1.74 21.26
CA SER A 232 -8.04 -3.13 21.47
C SER A 232 -9.29 -3.24 22.34
N SER A 233 -9.69 -2.16 23.02
CA SER A 233 -10.76 -2.12 24.03
C SER A 233 -12.03 -1.40 23.58
N GLU A 234 -12.24 -1.25 22.27
CA GLU A 234 -13.51 -0.71 21.72
C GLU A 234 -14.29 -1.74 20.93
#